data_1e1e1186d475f7e976822f3854843e89
#
_entry.id   1e1e1186d475f7e976822f3854843e89
#
_cell.length_a   1.000
_cell.length_b   1.000
_cell.length_c   1.000
_cell.angle_alpha   90.00
_cell.angle_beta   90.00
_cell.angle_gamma   90.00
#
_symmetry.space_group_name_H-M   'P 1'
#
loop_
_entity.id
_entity.type
_entity.pdbx_description
1 polymer ?
#
loop_
_entity_poly.entity_id
_entity_poly.type
_entity_poly.pdbx_seq_one_letter_code
_entity_poly.pdbx_strand_id
1 'polypeptide(L)'
;MGRLYIFNIFGAVGVLLTFVVLKLFGLHVLPGSYQTLAFLVTTFVFLLSAAAVLFTTRTRRTDLFDKVCYAYLFVISAILYNFAFKATSDAAAIVFYWAVMLVIGCLPVLRPEIFMVIWAIDLIPAAILAWVRGFPSATVTSLITIGIMGLGLSIALYSNTIRKLDYKLRLDSALSEAETDPMTLLLNRRGLDRRTENIWPYCIRQRAHVAILMIDIDNFKKYNDTYGHAAGDECIRKVTAAIRRNVKRRTDYAARVGGEEFLVMLTGIEPKLAVKWALDLKKAIDSLKIPHADTNFNPYVSVSMGLACAEVSDGITFEKLREEADKSLYEAKYNGRACIYYHHRAFGKPGVLKKTVV
;
A
#
# COMPACT_ATOMS: atom_id res chain seq x y z
N MET A 1 7.12 -11.04 -0.32
CA MET A 1 8.03 -11.62 -1.33
C MET A 1 9.51 -11.56 -0.90
N GLY A 2 10.07 -10.43 -0.43
CA GLY A 2 11.48 -10.38 0.04
C GLY A 2 11.84 -11.40 1.12
N ARG A 3 10.90 -11.74 2.01
CA ARG A 3 11.13 -12.76 3.08
C ARG A 3 11.36 -14.18 2.54
N LEU A 4 10.71 -14.56 1.45
CA LEU A 4 10.89 -15.88 0.85
C LEU A 4 12.24 -16.01 0.12
N TYR A 5 12.70 -14.93 -0.51
CA TYR A 5 14.05 -14.87 -1.09
C TYR A 5 15.12 -15.02 -0.02
N ILE A 6 15.00 -14.28 1.09
CA ILE A 6 15.89 -14.37 2.23
C ILE A 6 15.88 -15.80 2.81
N PHE A 7 14.68 -16.39 3.00
CA PHE A 7 14.53 -17.76 3.49
C PHE A 7 15.26 -18.80 2.61
N ASN A 8 15.12 -18.69 1.29
CA ASN A 8 15.79 -19.62 0.37
C ASN A 8 17.32 -19.49 0.40
N ILE A 9 17.85 -18.27 0.54
CA ILE A 9 19.29 -18.07 0.73
C ILE A 9 19.76 -18.67 2.05
N PHE A 10 19.07 -18.39 3.16
CA PHE A 10 19.41 -18.98 4.46
C PHE A 10 19.25 -20.51 4.45
N GLY A 11 18.24 -21.04 3.75
CA GLY A 11 18.07 -22.48 3.53
C GLY A 11 19.27 -23.09 2.81
N ALA A 12 19.73 -22.51 1.72
CA ALA A 12 20.89 -22.97 0.97
C ALA A 12 22.17 -22.94 1.83
N VAL A 13 22.38 -21.84 2.56
CA VAL A 13 23.54 -21.70 3.48
C VAL A 13 23.45 -22.69 4.63
N GLY A 14 22.27 -22.92 5.22
CA GLY A 14 22.07 -23.91 6.28
C GLY A 14 22.35 -25.31 5.84
N VAL A 15 21.91 -25.74 4.65
CA VAL A 15 22.21 -27.04 4.06
C VAL A 15 23.72 -27.20 3.84
N LEU A 16 24.36 -26.15 3.31
CA LEU A 16 25.82 -26.19 3.06
C LEU A 16 26.61 -26.29 4.37
N LEU A 17 26.24 -25.51 5.39
CA LEU A 17 26.87 -25.57 6.71
C LEU A 17 26.69 -26.95 7.36
N THR A 18 25.48 -27.51 7.30
CA THR A 18 25.21 -28.86 7.80
C THR A 18 26.09 -29.91 7.11
N PHE A 19 26.26 -29.81 5.79
CA PHE A 19 27.15 -30.70 5.04
C PHE A 19 28.60 -30.58 5.49
N VAL A 20 29.10 -29.35 5.66
CA VAL A 20 30.48 -29.09 6.13
C VAL A 20 30.69 -29.65 7.53
N VAL A 21 29.74 -29.42 8.45
CA VAL A 21 29.81 -29.96 9.82
C VAL A 21 29.84 -31.48 9.82
N LEU A 22 28.94 -32.13 9.09
CA LEU A 22 28.90 -33.58 9.00
C LEU A 22 30.21 -34.16 8.44
N LYS A 23 30.81 -33.50 7.45
CA LYS A 23 32.11 -33.91 6.89
C LYS A 23 33.27 -33.72 7.88
N LEU A 24 33.30 -32.59 8.60
CA LEU A 24 34.34 -32.28 9.58
C LEU A 24 34.36 -33.27 10.75
N PHE A 25 33.18 -33.71 11.18
CA PHE A 25 33.05 -34.66 12.29
C PHE A 25 33.04 -36.14 11.86
N GLY A 26 33.22 -36.44 10.56
CA GLY A 26 33.21 -37.80 10.03
C GLY A 26 31.87 -38.53 10.16
N LEU A 27 30.77 -37.76 10.35
CA LEU A 27 29.45 -38.32 10.53
C LEU A 27 28.83 -38.62 9.15
N HIS A 28 28.62 -39.91 8.87
CA HIS A 28 28.00 -40.37 7.64
C HIS A 28 26.52 -40.72 7.87
N VAL A 29 25.63 -39.83 7.48
CA VAL A 29 24.18 -40.09 7.50
C VAL A 29 23.75 -40.96 6.31
N LEU A 30 24.56 -40.99 5.24
CA LEU A 30 24.35 -41.75 4.01
C LEU A 30 25.71 -42.25 3.48
N PRO A 31 25.77 -43.31 2.62
CA PRO A 31 26.98 -43.66 1.91
C PRO A 31 27.62 -42.48 1.21
N GLY A 32 28.93 -42.28 1.34
CA GLY A 32 29.65 -41.05 1.07
C GLY A 32 29.39 -40.38 -0.28
N SER A 33 29.21 -41.15 -1.36
CA SER A 33 28.87 -40.63 -2.69
C SER A 33 27.44 -40.04 -2.76
N TYR A 34 26.48 -40.70 -2.12
CA TYR A 34 25.09 -40.28 -2.10
C TYR A 34 24.87 -39.06 -1.20
N GLN A 35 25.59 -38.98 -0.09
CA GLN A 35 25.51 -37.84 0.83
C GLN A 35 25.93 -36.54 0.12
N THR A 36 27.08 -36.57 -0.58
CA THR A 36 27.58 -35.41 -1.32
C THR A 36 26.62 -34.99 -2.42
N LEU A 37 26.09 -35.95 -3.20
CA LEU A 37 25.12 -35.67 -4.25
C LEU A 37 23.83 -35.07 -3.69
N ALA A 38 23.33 -35.58 -2.56
CA ALA A 38 22.14 -35.06 -1.88
C ALA A 38 22.26 -33.59 -1.52
N PHE A 39 23.35 -33.23 -0.83
CA PHE A 39 23.62 -31.88 -0.42
C PHE A 39 23.76 -30.92 -1.61
N LEU A 40 24.45 -31.33 -2.66
CA LEU A 40 24.61 -30.54 -3.88
C LEU A 40 23.29 -30.31 -4.58
N VAL A 41 22.48 -31.36 -4.75
CA VAL A 41 21.15 -31.22 -5.40
C VAL A 41 20.23 -30.35 -4.56
N THR A 42 20.18 -30.55 -3.24
CA THR A 42 19.31 -29.71 -2.37
C THR A 42 19.75 -28.25 -2.38
N THR A 43 21.05 -27.98 -2.31
CA THR A 43 21.59 -26.61 -2.41
C THR A 43 21.24 -25.97 -3.75
N PHE A 44 21.41 -26.73 -4.85
CA PHE A 44 21.07 -26.25 -6.20
C PHE A 44 19.57 -25.90 -6.33
N VAL A 45 18.70 -26.74 -5.77
CA VAL A 45 17.24 -26.48 -5.78
C VAL A 45 16.88 -25.24 -4.96
N PHE A 46 17.53 -25.01 -3.80
CA PHE A 46 17.35 -23.78 -3.03
C PHE A 46 17.80 -22.52 -3.81
N LEU A 47 18.94 -22.59 -4.50
CA LEU A 47 19.44 -21.48 -5.32
C LEU A 47 18.53 -21.20 -6.53
N LEU A 48 18.06 -22.26 -7.19
CA LEU A 48 17.13 -22.14 -8.32
C LEU A 48 15.81 -21.49 -7.88
N SER A 49 15.28 -21.87 -6.73
CA SER A 49 14.06 -21.26 -6.19
C SER A 49 14.25 -19.80 -5.79
N ALA A 50 15.42 -19.46 -5.23
CA ALA A 50 15.76 -18.07 -4.94
C ALA A 50 15.82 -17.22 -6.21
N ALA A 51 16.41 -17.74 -7.29
CA ALA A 51 16.44 -17.08 -8.60
C ALA A 51 15.04 -16.91 -9.20
N ALA A 52 14.19 -17.94 -9.11
CA ALA A 52 12.82 -17.90 -9.60
C ALA A 52 11.96 -16.89 -8.82
N VAL A 53 12.13 -16.80 -7.49
CA VAL A 53 11.48 -15.76 -6.66
C VAL A 53 11.93 -14.38 -7.07
N LEU A 54 13.22 -14.16 -7.29
CA LEU A 54 13.74 -12.88 -7.79
C LEU A 54 13.15 -12.49 -9.15
N PHE A 55 13.10 -13.44 -10.07
CA PHE A 55 12.54 -13.22 -11.41
C PHE A 55 11.05 -12.85 -11.34
N THR A 56 10.25 -13.58 -10.57
CA THR A 56 8.81 -13.33 -10.43
C THR A 56 8.52 -12.01 -9.71
N THR A 57 9.34 -11.63 -8.71
CA THR A 57 9.21 -10.32 -8.04
C THR A 57 9.54 -9.17 -8.98
N ARG A 58 10.58 -9.33 -9.80
CA ARG A 58 11.01 -8.29 -10.76
C ARG A 58 9.99 -8.11 -11.90
N THR A 59 9.34 -9.19 -12.34
CA THR A 59 8.34 -9.17 -13.42
C THR A 59 6.92 -8.88 -12.93
N ARG A 60 6.66 -8.79 -11.62
CA ARG A 60 5.33 -8.61 -10.99
C ARG A 60 4.31 -9.69 -11.37
N ARG A 61 4.75 -10.88 -11.80
CA ARG A 61 3.87 -12.02 -12.15
C ARG A 61 3.60 -12.88 -10.92
N THR A 62 2.53 -12.58 -10.19
CA THR A 62 2.14 -13.29 -8.96
C THR A 62 1.64 -14.71 -9.24
N ASP A 63 0.96 -14.94 -10.35
CA ASP A 63 0.46 -16.24 -10.82
C ASP A 63 1.60 -17.23 -11.14
N LEU A 64 2.69 -16.73 -11.73
CA LEU A 64 3.88 -17.53 -11.99
C LEU A 64 4.64 -17.86 -10.70
N PHE A 65 4.60 -16.94 -9.72
CA PHE A 65 5.24 -17.16 -8.42
C PHE A 65 4.65 -18.35 -7.68
N ASP A 66 3.33 -18.46 -7.60
CA ASP A 66 2.66 -19.59 -6.94
C ASP A 66 3.02 -20.91 -7.62
N LYS A 67 2.99 -20.98 -8.94
CA LYS A 67 3.36 -22.16 -9.73
C LYS A 67 4.81 -22.60 -9.49
N VAL A 68 5.74 -21.64 -9.43
CA VAL A 68 7.15 -21.93 -9.15
C VAL A 68 7.33 -22.45 -7.73
N CYS A 69 6.64 -21.87 -6.74
CA CYS A 69 6.68 -22.36 -5.36
C CYS A 69 6.15 -23.81 -5.25
N TYR A 70 5.06 -24.13 -5.95
CA TYR A 70 4.53 -25.50 -5.94
C TYR A 70 5.43 -26.51 -6.64
N ALA A 71 5.97 -26.15 -7.81
CA ALA A 71 6.95 -27.03 -8.51
C ALA A 71 8.20 -27.28 -7.66
N TYR A 72 8.70 -26.26 -6.98
CA TYR A 72 9.82 -26.35 -6.07
C TYR A 72 9.55 -27.31 -4.90
N LEU A 73 8.39 -27.18 -4.25
CA LEU A 73 8.02 -28.06 -3.15
C LEU A 73 7.86 -29.50 -3.59
N PHE A 74 7.26 -29.74 -4.76
CA PHE A 74 7.13 -31.06 -5.33
C PHE A 74 8.50 -31.70 -5.63
N VAL A 75 9.42 -30.93 -6.21
CA VAL A 75 10.78 -31.42 -6.52
C VAL A 75 11.57 -31.72 -5.24
N ILE A 76 11.52 -30.85 -4.23
CA ILE A 76 12.18 -31.12 -2.94
C ILE A 76 11.59 -32.36 -2.27
N SER A 77 10.28 -32.47 -2.23
CA SER A 77 9.58 -33.63 -1.69
C SER A 77 10.03 -34.92 -2.37
N ALA A 78 10.02 -34.94 -3.69
CA ALA A 78 10.49 -36.12 -4.46
C ALA A 78 11.96 -36.47 -4.20
N ILE A 79 12.84 -35.48 -4.07
CA ILE A 79 14.27 -35.71 -3.76
C ILE A 79 14.41 -36.27 -2.35
N LEU A 80 13.78 -35.68 -1.36
CA LEU A 80 13.84 -36.11 0.04
C LEU A 80 13.25 -37.52 0.20
N TYR A 81 12.15 -37.80 -0.52
CA TYR A 81 11.56 -39.15 -0.58
C TYR A 81 12.55 -40.21 -1.12
N ASN A 82 13.23 -39.90 -2.22
CA ASN A 82 14.23 -40.79 -2.82
C ASN A 82 15.40 -41.05 -1.87
N PHE A 83 15.82 -40.07 -1.07
CA PHE A 83 16.86 -40.22 -0.06
C PHE A 83 16.42 -41.07 1.13
N ALA A 84 15.22 -40.76 1.67
CA ALA A 84 14.64 -41.61 2.75
C ALA A 84 14.49 -43.08 2.31
N PHE A 85 14.21 -43.29 1.03
CA PHE A 85 14.03 -44.62 0.47
C PHE A 85 15.31 -45.44 0.31
N LYS A 86 16.43 -44.79 0.00
CA LYS A 86 17.74 -45.41 -0.18
C LYS A 86 18.51 -45.60 1.12
N ALA A 87 18.22 -44.79 2.13
CA ALA A 87 18.80 -44.90 3.48
C ALA A 87 18.20 -46.04 4.32
N THR A 88 17.92 -47.14 3.74
CA THR A 88 16.98 -48.22 4.01
C THR A 88 17.15 -49.06 5.28
N SER A 89 18.07 -48.71 6.18
CA SER A 89 18.25 -49.43 7.46
C SER A 89 18.00 -48.56 8.70
N ASP A 90 17.80 -47.25 8.55
CA ASP A 90 17.78 -46.32 9.69
C ASP A 90 16.44 -45.59 9.84
N ALA A 91 15.71 -45.87 10.91
CA ALA A 91 14.50 -45.14 11.31
C ALA A 91 14.78 -43.62 11.48
N ALA A 92 16.03 -43.26 11.80
CA ALA A 92 16.49 -41.90 11.92
C ALA A 92 16.41 -41.11 10.61
N ALA A 93 16.68 -41.73 9.46
CA ALA A 93 16.57 -41.04 8.15
C ALA A 93 15.14 -40.71 7.78
N ILE A 94 14.17 -41.55 8.16
CA ILE A 94 12.76 -41.35 7.96
C ILE A 94 12.27 -40.20 8.85
N VAL A 95 12.67 -40.17 10.12
CA VAL A 95 12.33 -39.08 11.06
C VAL A 95 12.88 -37.73 10.59
N PHE A 96 14.12 -37.70 10.08
CA PHE A 96 14.75 -36.50 9.53
C PHE A 96 13.97 -35.97 8.31
N TYR A 97 13.56 -36.84 7.38
CA TYR A 97 12.73 -36.48 6.24
C TYR A 97 11.47 -35.75 6.69
N TRP A 98 10.76 -36.31 7.69
CA TRP A 98 9.52 -35.75 8.19
C TRP A 98 9.71 -34.43 8.96
N ALA A 99 10.82 -34.29 9.67
CA ALA A 99 11.17 -33.02 10.31
C ALA A 99 11.33 -31.90 9.26
N VAL A 100 11.98 -32.21 8.13
CA VAL A 100 12.14 -31.26 7.03
C VAL A 100 10.77 -30.92 6.39
N MET A 101 9.91 -31.92 6.18
CA MET A 101 8.55 -31.70 5.63
C MET A 101 7.68 -30.87 6.59
N LEU A 102 7.84 -31.04 7.89
CA LEU A 102 7.16 -30.21 8.89
C LEU A 102 7.62 -28.74 8.80
N VAL A 103 8.90 -28.49 8.63
CA VAL A 103 9.47 -27.14 8.44
C VAL A 103 8.94 -26.51 7.15
N ILE A 104 8.83 -27.27 6.07
CA ILE A 104 8.25 -26.79 4.80
C ILE A 104 6.78 -26.43 4.98
N GLY A 105 6.01 -27.25 5.73
CA GLY A 105 4.62 -26.98 6.06
C GLY A 105 4.39 -25.72 6.91
N CYS A 106 5.41 -25.28 7.64
CA CYS A 106 5.37 -24.02 8.40
C CYS A 106 5.49 -22.77 7.54
N LEU A 107 5.67 -22.87 6.21
CA LEU A 107 5.71 -21.71 5.33
C LEU A 107 4.29 -21.12 5.16
N PRO A 108 4.05 -19.87 5.60
CA PRO A 108 2.70 -19.27 5.59
C PRO A 108 2.21 -18.89 4.18
N VAL A 109 2.94 -19.29 3.14
CA VAL A 109 2.66 -18.94 1.73
C VAL A 109 1.80 -20.00 1.04
N LEU A 110 1.65 -21.20 1.62
CA LEU A 110 0.96 -22.29 0.99
C LEU A 110 -0.52 -22.33 1.38
N ARG A 111 -1.37 -22.51 0.38
CA ARG A 111 -2.77 -22.83 0.64
C ARG A 111 -2.85 -24.22 1.29
N PRO A 112 -3.55 -24.37 2.40
CA PRO A 112 -3.61 -25.63 3.13
C PRO A 112 -4.14 -26.80 2.26
N GLU A 113 -5.00 -26.53 1.28
CA GLU A 113 -5.53 -27.54 0.36
C GLU A 113 -4.41 -28.16 -0.50
N ILE A 114 -3.48 -27.33 -1.00
CA ILE A 114 -2.36 -27.79 -1.83
C ILE A 114 -1.33 -28.52 -0.97
N PHE A 115 -1.09 -27.99 0.24
CA PHE A 115 -0.23 -28.66 1.21
C PHE A 115 -0.78 -30.06 1.57
N MET A 116 -2.10 -30.21 1.77
CA MET A 116 -2.74 -31.50 2.00
C MET A 116 -2.53 -32.47 0.84
N VAL A 117 -2.65 -32.01 -0.40
CA VAL A 117 -2.45 -32.88 -1.59
C VAL A 117 -1.00 -33.36 -1.68
N ILE A 118 -0.02 -32.46 -1.56
CA ILE A 118 1.41 -32.82 -1.57
C ILE A 118 1.69 -33.81 -0.45
N TRP A 119 1.14 -33.55 0.71
CA TRP A 119 1.30 -34.36 1.90
C TRP A 119 0.69 -35.76 1.78
N ALA A 120 -0.52 -35.87 1.19
CA ALA A 120 -1.15 -37.15 0.95
C ALA A 120 -0.34 -38.02 -0.06
N ILE A 121 0.21 -37.39 -1.09
CA ILE A 121 1.05 -38.05 -2.10
C ILE A 121 2.35 -38.58 -1.45
N ASP A 122 2.89 -37.91 -0.45
CA ASP A 122 4.14 -38.34 0.21
C ASP A 122 3.91 -39.30 1.39
N LEU A 123 2.91 -39.01 2.24
CA LEU A 123 2.62 -39.75 3.46
C LEU A 123 2.08 -41.16 3.17
N ILE A 124 1.14 -41.29 2.24
CA ILE A 124 0.47 -42.57 1.99
C ILE A 124 1.44 -43.60 1.46
N PRO A 125 2.24 -43.34 0.41
CA PRO A 125 3.25 -44.30 -0.05
C PRO A 125 4.34 -44.62 0.99
N ALA A 126 4.75 -43.59 1.78
CA ALA A 126 5.76 -43.82 2.83
C ALA A 126 5.23 -44.69 3.95
N ALA A 127 3.99 -44.54 4.37
CA ALA A 127 3.35 -45.36 5.39
C ALA A 127 3.15 -46.82 4.89
N ILE A 128 2.68 -46.99 3.65
CA ILE A 128 2.52 -48.32 3.02
C ILE A 128 3.86 -49.02 2.95
N LEU A 129 4.90 -48.33 2.54
CA LEU A 129 6.24 -48.93 2.40
C LEU A 129 6.86 -49.28 3.75
N ALA A 130 6.71 -48.39 4.77
CA ALA A 130 7.15 -48.71 6.11
C ALA A 130 6.49 -49.98 6.65
N TRP A 131 5.16 -50.12 6.36
CA TRP A 131 4.41 -51.32 6.73
C TRP A 131 4.91 -52.59 5.98
N VAL A 132 5.07 -52.49 4.65
CA VAL A 132 5.54 -53.63 3.80
C VAL A 132 6.94 -54.07 4.19
N ARG A 133 7.82 -53.18 4.65
CA ARG A 133 9.17 -53.49 5.08
C ARG A 133 9.27 -53.96 6.54
N GLY A 134 8.14 -54.08 7.23
CA GLY A 134 8.12 -54.59 8.61
C GLY A 134 8.72 -53.63 9.63
N PHE A 135 8.66 -52.30 9.38
CA PHE A 135 9.06 -51.30 10.39
C PHE A 135 8.19 -51.40 11.63
N PRO A 136 8.71 -51.10 12.83
CA PRO A 136 7.92 -51.10 14.05
C PRO A 136 6.68 -50.23 13.92
N SER A 137 5.56 -50.69 14.44
CA SER A 137 4.28 -49.95 14.41
C SER A 137 4.41 -48.53 15.01
N ALA A 138 5.29 -48.36 15.99
CA ALA A 138 5.63 -47.05 16.56
C ALA A 138 6.17 -46.06 15.53
N THR A 139 6.92 -46.51 14.53
CA THR A 139 7.44 -45.67 13.45
C THR A 139 6.32 -45.20 12.54
N VAL A 140 5.41 -46.10 12.15
CA VAL A 140 4.26 -45.75 11.31
C VAL A 140 3.33 -44.78 12.03
N THR A 141 3.04 -45.02 13.31
CA THR A 141 2.19 -44.11 14.11
C THR A 141 2.84 -42.76 14.31
N SER A 142 4.18 -42.67 14.52
CA SER A 142 4.87 -41.39 14.65
C SER A 142 4.81 -40.58 13.34
N LEU A 143 4.92 -41.21 12.18
CA LEU A 143 4.80 -40.58 10.88
C LEU A 143 3.40 -39.95 10.71
N ILE A 144 2.36 -40.70 11.04
CA ILE A 144 0.96 -40.19 10.94
C ILE A 144 0.74 -39.00 11.91
N THR A 145 1.24 -39.13 13.14
CA THR A 145 1.09 -38.09 14.18
C THR A 145 1.79 -36.80 13.79
N ILE A 146 3.06 -36.86 13.35
CA ILE A 146 3.82 -35.71 12.85
C ILE A 146 3.04 -35.06 11.72
N GLY A 147 2.43 -35.87 10.93
CA GLY A 147 1.59 -35.51 9.86
C GLY A 147 0.41 -34.62 10.22
N ILE A 148 -0.39 -35.13 11.06
CA ILE A 148 -1.57 -34.43 11.56
C ILE A 148 -1.16 -33.10 12.24
N MET A 149 -0.05 -33.12 13.02
CA MET A 149 0.49 -31.91 13.65
C MET A 149 0.93 -30.85 12.62
N GLY A 150 1.62 -31.28 11.55
CA GLY A 150 2.04 -30.37 10.48
C GLY A 150 0.88 -29.74 9.75
N LEU A 151 -0.17 -30.54 9.47
CA LEU A 151 -1.41 -30.02 8.87
C LEU A 151 -2.09 -28.99 9.79
N GLY A 152 -2.23 -29.32 11.07
CA GLY A 152 -2.81 -28.39 12.06
C GLY A 152 -2.05 -27.07 12.14
N LEU A 153 -0.72 -27.14 12.15
CA LEU A 153 0.15 -25.96 12.18
C LEU A 153 0.02 -25.14 10.88
N SER A 154 0.00 -25.80 9.72
CA SER A 154 -0.20 -25.14 8.42
C SER A 154 -1.54 -24.39 8.36
N ILE A 155 -2.62 -25.03 8.77
CA ILE A 155 -3.95 -24.40 8.84
C ILE A 155 -3.95 -23.20 9.80
N ALA A 156 -3.32 -23.34 10.98
CA ALA A 156 -3.22 -22.27 11.97
C ALA A 156 -2.44 -21.06 11.44
N LEU A 157 -1.29 -21.29 10.81
CA LEU A 157 -0.45 -20.22 10.25
C LEU A 157 -1.13 -19.52 9.07
N TYR A 158 -1.75 -20.27 8.18
CA TYR A 158 -2.49 -19.73 7.04
C TYR A 158 -3.68 -18.89 7.51
N SER A 159 -4.52 -19.43 8.41
CA SER A 159 -5.68 -18.70 8.94
C SER A 159 -5.29 -17.46 9.71
N ASN A 160 -4.16 -17.47 10.43
CA ASN A 160 -3.62 -16.28 11.10
C ASN A 160 -3.15 -15.21 10.09
N THR A 161 -2.53 -15.64 8.99
CA THR A 161 -2.07 -14.74 7.92
C THR A 161 -3.25 -14.09 7.21
N ILE A 162 -4.30 -14.86 6.87
CA ILE A 162 -5.51 -14.33 6.25
C ILE A 162 -6.24 -13.35 7.19
N ARG A 163 -6.38 -13.70 8.48
CA ARG A 163 -6.98 -12.79 9.48
C ARG A 163 -6.23 -11.47 9.61
N LYS A 164 -4.88 -11.50 9.62
CA LYS A 164 -4.06 -10.28 9.66
C LYS A 164 -4.25 -9.43 8.39
N LEU A 165 -4.37 -10.05 7.23
CA LEU A 165 -4.60 -9.35 5.97
C LEU A 165 -6.00 -8.70 5.95
N ASP A 166 -7.04 -9.44 6.33
CA ASP A 166 -8.41 -8.92 6.43
C ASP A 166 -8.50 -7.76 7.43
N TYR A 167 -7.90 -7.91 8.60
CA TYR A 167 -7.83 -6.83 9.59
C TYR A 167 -7.15 -5.58 9.02
N LYS A 168 -6.04 -5.75 8.31
CA LYS A 168 -5.34 -4.63 7.67
C LYS A 168 -6.19 -3.94 6.61
N LEU A 169 -6.87 -4.71 5.76
CA LEU A 169 -7.77 -4.16 4.73
C LEU A 169 -8.94 -3.39 5.35
N ARG A 170 -9.55 -3.92 6.42
CA ARG A 170 -10.62 -3.22 7.16
C ARG A 170 -10.11 -1.96 7.84
N LEU A 171 -8.91 -1.99 8.40
CA LEU A 171 -8.28 -0.81 9.01
C LEU A 171 -8.00 0.26 7.95
N ASP A 172 -7.45 -0.12 6.79
CA ASP A 172 -7.16 0.82 5.70
C ASP A 172 -8.45 1.43 5.12
N SER A 173 -9.55 0.64 5.01
CA SER A 173 -10.84 1.18 4.59
C SER A 173 -11.45 2.14 5.62
N ALA A 174 -11.44 1.78 6.90
CA ALA A 174 -11.93 2.63 7.97
C ALA A 174 -11.12 3.94 8.09
N LEU A 175 -9.81 3.87 7.90
CA LEU A 175 -8.94 5.06 7.87
C LEU A 175 -9.25 5.93 6.64
N SER A 176 -9.51 5.34 5.49
CA SER A 176 -9.91 6.07 4.27
C SER A 176 -11.25 6.80 4.44
N GLU A 177 -12.24 6.14 5.03
CA GLU A 177 -13.51 6.79 5.39
C GLU A 177 -13.32 7.93 6.40
N ALA A 178 -12.39 7.77 7.36
CA ALA A 178 -12.07 8.81 8.34
C ALA A 178 -11.26 9.99 7.75
N GLU A 179 -10.73 9.89 6.52
CA GLU A 179 -9.93 10.93 5.84
C GLU A 179 -10.74 11.78 4.86
N THR A 180 -11.96 11.41 4.55
CA THR A 180 -12.83 12.13 3.59
C THR A 180 -14.01 12.81 4.28
N ASP A 181 -14.43 13.94 3.74
CA ASP A 181 -15.68 14.58 4.11
C ASP A 181 -16.86 13.87 3.43
N PRO A 182 -17.86 13.36 4.18
CA PRO A 182 -18.93 12.53 3.62
C PRO A 182 -19.86 13.28 2.65
N MET A 183 -19.99 14.61 2.76
CA MET A 183 -20.84 15.41 1.89
C MET A 183 -20.18 15.67 0.53
N THR A 184 -18.87 15.96 0.55
CA THR A 184 -18.13 16.45 -0.61
C THR A 184 -17.24 15.41 -1.25
N LEU A 185 -16.90 14.35 -0.53
CA LEU A 185 -15.91 13.32 -0.91
C LEU A 185 -14.50 13.92 -1.20
N LEU A 186 -14.24 15.15 -0.75
CA LEU A 186 -12.91 15.71 -0.65
C LEU A 186 -12.22 15.18 0.61
N LEU A 187 -10.92 15.39 0.71
CA LEU A 187 -10.25 15.16 1.98
C LEU A 187 -10.88 16.05 3.06
N ASN A 188 -11.03 15.52 4.26
CA ASN A 188 -11.26 16.35 5.43
C ASN A 188 -9.90 16.86 5.96
N ARG A 189 -9.93 17.67 7.03
CA ARG A 189 -8.72 18.21 7.63
C ARG A 189 -7.69 17.13 7.97
N ARG A 190 -8.12 16.02 8.58
CA ARG A 190 -7.26 14.89 8.95
C ARG A 190 -6.63 14.21 7.73
N GLY A 191 -7.42 14.02 6.67
CA GLY A 191 -6.95 13.45 5.41
C GLY A 191 -5.94 14.35 4.72
N LEU A 192 -6.14 15.66 4.76
CA LEU A 192 -5.20 16.65 4.24
C LEU A 192 -3.85 16.58 4.98
N ASP A 193 -3.88 16.61 6.31
CA ASP A 193 -2.67 16.59 7.15
C ASP A 193 -1.85 15.32 6.84
N ARG A 194 -2.48 14.15 6.82
CA ARG A 194 -1.83 12.88 6.51
C ARG A 194 -1.24 12.83 5.08
N ARG A 195 -1.97 13.36 4.10
CA ARG A 195 -1.47 13.42 2.71
C ARG A 195 -0.28 14.36 2.60
N THR A 196 -0.33 15.46 3.29
CA THR A 196 0.75 16.46 3.31
C THR A 196 2.01 15.90 3.97
N GLU A 197 1.89 15.25 5.13
CA GLU A 197 3.01 14.56 5.79
C GLU A 197 3.74 13.59 4.86
N ASN A 198 3.01 12.90 3.99
CA ASN A 198 3.60 11.95 3.05
C ASN A 198 4.28 12.60 1.84
N ILE A 199 3.71 13.69 1.30
CA ILE A 199 4.21 14.32 0.06
C ILE A 199 5.26 15.40 0.32
N TRP A 200 5.20 16.07 1.48
CA TRP A 200 6.05 17.20 1.78
C TRP A 200 7.57 16.89 1.74
N PRO A 201 8.04 15.77 2.35
CA PRO A 201 9.44 15.37 2.24
C PRO A 201 9.92 15.15 0.79
N TYR A 202 9.01 14.68 -0.07
CA TYR A 202 9.30 14.53 -1.50
C TYR A 202 9.43 15.91 -2.16
N CYS A 203 8.53 16.86 -1.86
CA CYS A 203 8.59 18.23 -2.38
C CYS A 203 9.90 18.94 -1.96
N ILE A 204 10.33 18.77 -0.70
CA ILE A 204 11.62 19.31 -0.22
C ILE A 204 12.79 18.76 -1.05
N ARG A 205 12.86 17.44 -1.19
CA ARG A 205 13.95 16.77 -1.93
C ARG A 205 14.04 17.19 -3.39
N GLN A 206 12.89 17.46 -4.01
CA GLN A 206 12.80 17.90 -5.41
C GLN A 206 12.90 19.42 -5.57
N ARG A 207 13.00 20.20 -4.49
CA ARG A 207 12.85 21.67 -4.49
C ARG A 207 11.63 22.11 -5.31
N ALA A 208 10.53 21.38 -5.14
CA ALA A 208 9.34 21.61 -5.93
C ALA A 208 8.65 22.92 -5.53
N HIS A 209 8.13 23.64 -6.49
CA HIS A 209 7.19 24.72 -6.20
C HIS A 209 5.85 24.10 -5.75
N VAL A 210 5.34 24.56 -4.62
CA VAL A 210 4.03 24.15 -4.09
C VAL A 210 3.18 25.40 -3.93
N ALA A 211 1.93 25.30 -4.40
CA ALA A 211 0.93 26.32 -4.20
C ALA A 211 -0.17 25.83 -3.28
N ILE A 212 -0.58 26.64 -2.31
CA ILE A 212 -1.74 26.42 -1.45
C ILE A 212 -2.76 27.52 -1.75
N LEU A 213 -3.99 27.09 -2.01
CA LEU A 213 -5.12 27.94 -2.25
C LEU A 213 -6.18 27.69 -1.19
N MET A 214 -6.41 28.70 -0.32
CA MET A 214 -7.55 28.72 0.59
C MET A 214 -8.75 29.35 -0.13
N ILE A 215 -9.90 28.72 -0.03
CA ILE A 215 -11.14 29.12 -0.73
C ILE A 215 -12.28 29.17 0.28
N ASP A 216 -13.09 30.21 0.18
CA ASP A 216 -14.27 30.39 1.04
C ASP A 216 -15.42 30.90 0.21
N ILE A 217 -16.63 30.38 0.45
CA ILE A 217 -17.86 30.82 -0.24
C ILE A 217 -18.33 32.13 0.38
N ASP A 218 -18.38 33.17 -0.42
CA ASP A 218 -18.73 34.53 0.04
C ASP A 218 -20.16 34.59 0.58
N ASN A 219 -20.30 35.16 1.78
CA ASN A 219 -21.60 35.39 2.44
C ASN A 219 -22.44 34.10 2.62
N PHE A 220 -21.82 32.95 2.79
CA PHE A 220 -22.51 31.65 2.85
C PHE A 220 -23.55 31.57 3.97
N LYS A 221 -23.28 32.21 5.13
CA LYS A 221 -24.28 32.28 6.22
C LYS A 221 -25.56 32.94 5.73
N LYS A 222 -25.46 34.09 5.03
CA LYS A 222 -26.64 34.78 4.48
C LYS A 222 -27.38 33.95 3.43
N TYR A 223 -26.62 33.17 2.65
CA TYR A 223 -27.20 32.23 1.70
C TYR A 223 -28.06 31.19 2.43
N ASN A 224 -27.54 30.58 3.51
CA ASN A 224 -28.28 29.64 4.32
C ASN A 224 -29.51 30.27 4.99
N ASP A 225 -29.35 31.49 5.50
CA ASP A 225 -30.46 32.21 6.16
C ASP A 225 -31.60 32.53 5.15
N THR A 226 -31.28 32.72 3.87
CA THR A 226 -32.23 33.03 2.80
C THR A 226 -32.89 31.81 2.17
N TYR A 227 -32.08 30.78 1.87
CA TYR A 227 -32.51 29.62 1.08
C TYR A 227 -32.63 28.31 1.87
N GLY A 228 -32.23 28.33 3.14
CA GLY A 228 -32.19 27.16 4.02
C GLY A 228 -30.95 26.28 3.87
N HIS A 229 -30.66 25.48 4.89
CA HIS A 229 -29.48 24.63 4.95
C HIS A 229 -29.41 23.58 3.82
N ALA A 230 -30.55 23.04 3.39
CA ALA A 230 -30.56 22.05 2.30
C ALA A 230 -30.07 22.67 0.96
N ALA A 231 -30.40 23.94 0.69
CA ALA A 231 -29.89 24.68 -0.46
C ALA A 231 -28.40 25.00 -0.29
N GLY A 232 -27.95 25.30 0.93
CA GLY A 232 -26.54 25.49 1.27
C GLY A 232 -25.70 24.23 1.01
N ASP A 233 -26.19 23.07 1.42
CA ASP A 233 -25.53 21.78 1.15
C ASP A 233 -25.39 21.53 -0.35
N GLU A 234 -26.43 21.84 -1.12
CA GLU A 234 -26.38 21.70 -2.58
C GLU A 234 -25.40 22.70 -3.23
N CYS A 235 -25.33 23.93 -2.71
CA CYS A 235 -24.35 24.92 -3.11
C CYS A 235 -22.91 24.39 -2.87
N ILE A 236 -22.63 23.87 -1.68
CA ILE A 236 -21.35 23.25 -1.33
C ILE A 236 -21.02 22.11 -2.31
N ARG A 237 -21.98 21.21 -2.61
CA ARG A 237 -21.75 20.10 -3.56
C ARG A 237 -21.41 20.61 -4.96
N LYS A 238 -22.07 21.64 -5.46
CA LYS A 238 -21.81 22.24 -6.78
C LYS A 238 -20.41 22.88 -6.83
N VAL A 239 -20.06 23.68 -5.83
CA VAL A 239 -18.70 24.26 -5.71
C VAL A 239 -17.65 23.17 -5.64
N THR A 240 -17.87 22.15 -4.81
CA THR A 240 -17.00 20.99 -4.70
C THR A 240 -16.80 20.27 -6.03
N ALA A 241 -17.87 20.09 -6.81
CA ALA A 241 -17.78 19.45 -8.12
C ALA A 241 -16.88 20.27 -9.09
N ALA A 242 -16.93 21.61 -9.02
CA ALA A 242 -16.03 22.46 -9.79
C ALA A 242 -14.57 22.30 -9.32
N ILE A 243 -14.31 22.26 -8.01
CA ILE A 243 -12.97 22.04 -7.46
C ILE A 243 -12.44 20.68 -7.95
N ARG A 244 -13.18 19.59 -7.78
CA ARG A 244 -12.78 18.23 -8.18
C ARG A 244 -12.47 18.11 -9.67
N ARG A 245 -13.21 18.78 -10.54
CA ARG A 245 -12.95 18.79 -12.00
C ARG A 245 -11.62 19.46 -12.35
N ASN A 246 -11.15 20.39 -11.54
CA ASN A 246 -9.92 21.13 -11.77
C ASN A 246 -8.68 20.46 -11.12
N VAL A 247 -8.86 19.70 -10.02
CA VAL A 247 -7.79 18.93 -9.37
C VAL A 247 -7.67 17.57 -10.04
N LYS A 248 -6.74 17.43 -11.01
CA LYS A 248 -6.62 16.23 -11.87
C LYS A 248 -5.41 15.37 -11.59
N ARG A 249 -4.33 15.95 -11.04
CA ARG A 249 -3.08 15.22 -10.80
C ARG A 249 -3.18 14.42 -9.50
N ARG A 250 -2.53 13.26 -9.46
CA ARG A 250 -2.49 12.43 -8.25
C ARG A 250 -1.71 13.06 -7.09
N THR A 251 -0.90 14.04 -7.38
CA THR A 251 -0.09 14.80 -6.42
C THR A 251 -0.74 16.08 -5.94
N ASP A 252 -1.88 16.45 -6.54
CA ASP A 252 -2.65 17.62 -6.15
C ASP A 252 -3.81 17.18 -5.25
N TYR A 253 -4.07 17.91 -4.19
CA TYR A 253 -5.08 17.56 -3.20
C TYR A 253 -6.09 18.67 -3.02
N ALA A 254 -7.35 18.30 -2.82
CA ALA A 254 -8.40 19.19 -2.39
C ALA A 254 -9.02 18.67 -1.10
N ALA A 255 -9.25 19.56 -0.15
CA ALA A 255 -9.82 19.25 1.14
C ALA A 255 -10.94 20.25 1.50
N ARG A 256 -11.92 19.78 2.27
CA ARG A 256 -12.87 20.65 2.98
C ARG A 256 -12.35 20.80 4.41
N VAL A 257 -11.93 22.01 4.76
CA VAL A 257 -11.25 22.29 6.05
C VAL A 257 -12.20 22.95 7.08
N GLY A 258 -13.33 23.47 6.60
CA GLY A 258 -14.38 24.07 7.42
C GLY A 258 -15.76 23.88 6.77
N GLY A 259 -16.78 24.55 7.27
CA GLY A 259 -18.14 24.47 6.75
C GLY A 259 -18.24 24.83 5.28
N GLU A 260 -17.82 26.03 4.93
CA GLU A 260 -17.76 26.60 3.58
C GLU A 260 -16.34 26.82 3.05
N GLU A 261 -15.33 26.31 3.79
CA GLU A 261 -13.93 26.54 3.51
C GLU A 261 -13.28 25.31 2.88
N PHE A 262 -12.50 25.54 1.82
CA PHE A 262 -11.77 24.51 1.12
C PHE A 262 -10.30 24.89 1.00
N LEU A 263 -9.44 23.88 0.93
CA LEU A 263 -8.03 24.03 0.64
C LEU A 263 -7.68 23.21 -0.59
N VAL A 264 -6.93 23.81 -1.51
CA VAL A 264 -6.30 23.07 -2.62
C VAL A 264 -4.80 23.23 -2.52
N MET A 265 -4.10 22.11 -2.61
CA MET A 265 -2.64 22.03 -2.69
C MET A 265 -2.24 21.54 -4.08
N LEU A 266 -1.42 22.29 -4.77
CA LEU A 266 -0.87 21.96 -6.09
C LEU A 266 0.64 21.78 -5.96
N THR A 267 1.18 20.70 -6.54
CA THR A 267 2.61 20.40 -6.48
C THR A 267 3.27 20.57 -7.84
N GLY A 268 4.55 21.00 -7.84
CA GLY A 268 5.31 21.19 -9.09
C GLY A 268 4.69 22.26 -10.00
N ILE A 269 4.18 23.34 -9.42
CA ILE A 269 3.52 24.42 -10.16
C ILE A 269 4.17 25.76 -9.85
N GLU A 270 4.65 26.44 -10.86
CA GLU A 270 5.23 27.77 -10.73
C GLU A 270 4.17 28.83 -10.36
N PRO A 271 4.55 29.91 -9.67
CA PRO A 271 3.64 30.95 -9.18
C PRO A 271 2.70 31.53 -10.25
N LYS A 272 3.22 31.82 -11.45
CA LYS A 272 2.42 32.35 -12.57
C LYS A 272 1.34 31.36 -13.01
N LEU A 273 1.66 30.07 -13.06
CA LEU A 273 0.73 29.01 -13.42
C LEU A 273 -0.27 28.73 -12.29
N ALA A 274 0.15 28.86 -11.03
CA ALA A 274 -0.75 28.75 -9.88
C ALA A 274 -1.84 29.83 -9.88
N VAL A 275 -1.46 31.09 -10.17
CA VAL A 275 -2.42 32.21 -10.33
C VAL A 275 -3.39 31.93 -11.49
N LYS A 276 -2.88 31.47 -12.64
CA LYS A 276 -3.73 31.12 -13.78
C LYS A 276 -4.70 30.00 -13.42
N TRP A 277 -4.21 28.95 -12.76
CA TRP A 277 -5.05 27.83 -12.32
C TRP A 277 -6.16 28.27 -11.37
N ALA A 278 -5.82 29.15 -10.39
CA ALA A 278 -6.79 29.72 -9.47
C ALA A 278 -7.86 30.57 -10.19
N LEU A 279 -7.45 31.35 -11.20
CA LEU A 279 -8.37 32.13 -12.06
C LEU A 279 -9.31 31.21 -12.86
N ASP A 280 -8.79 30.11 -13.40
CA ASP A 280 -9.61 29.16 -14.15
C ASP A 280 -10.58 28.42 -13.24
N LEU A 281 -10.19 28.06 -12.02
CA LEU A 281 -11.08 27.51 -10.99
C LEU A 281 -12.17 28.54 -10.61
N LYS A 282 -11.79 29.79 -10.36
CA LYS A 282 -12.75 30.83 -10.03
C LYS A 282 -13.78 31.01 -11.13
N LYS A 283 -13.36 31.08 -12.40
CA LYS A 283 -14.26 31.13 -13.55
C LYS A 283 -15.20 29.93 -13.62
N ALA A 284 -14.69 28.74 -13.34
CA ALA A 284 -15.52 27.53 -13.32
C ALA A 284 -16.60 27.59 -12.23
N ILE A 285 -16.28 28.14 -11.04
CA ILE A 285 -17.26 28.35 -9.98
C ILE A 285 -18.27 29.47 -10.35
N ASP A 286 -17.78 30.59 -10.83
CA ASP A 286 -18.64 31.71 -11.27
C ASP A 286 -19.62 31.27 -12.38
N SER A 287 -19.19 30.37 -13.26
CA SER A 287 -20.04 29.84 -14.36
C SER A 287 -21.18 28.94 -13.89
N LEU A 288 -21.18 28.48 -12.64
CA LEU A 288 -22.30 27.74 -12.05
C LEU A 288 -23.57 28.61 -11.89
N LYS A 289 -23.42 29.94 -11.84
CA LYS A 289 -24.50 30.93 -11.72
C LYS A 289 -25.52 30.55 -10.65
N ILE A 290 -25.05 30.09 -9.49
CA ILE A 290 -25.94 29.76 -8.37
C ILE A 290 -26.54 31.08 -7.85
N PRO A 291 -27.88 31.29 -7.90
CA PRO A 291 -28.49 32.54 -7.48
C PRO A 291 -28.20 32.86 -6.01
N HIS A 292 -27.91 34.15 -5.71
CA HIS A 292 -27.74 34.63 -4.35
C HIS A 292 -28.43 36.00 -4.20
N ALA A 293 -29.58 36.02 -3.53
CA ALA A 293 -30.44 37.20 -3.48
C ALA A 293 -29.94 38.35 -2.57
N ASP A 294 -29.01 38.04 -1.65
CA ASP A 294 -28.64 39.02 -0.60
C ASP A 294 -27.14 39.44 -0.69
N THR A 295 -26.73 39.83 -1.89
CA THR A 295 -25.42 40.46 -2.09
C THR A 295 -25.53 41.73 -2.89
N ASN A 296 -25.04 42.83 -2.34
CA ASN A 296 -25.07 44.16 -3.02
C ASN A 296 -24.09 44.23 -4.20
N PHE A 297 -23.31 43.20 -4.51
CA PHE A 297 -22.25 43.24 -5.52
C PHE A 297 -22.28 42.11 -6.54
N ASN A 298 -23.01 41.01 -6.28
CA ASN A 298 -23.09 39.88 -7.23
C ASN A 298 -24.41 39.12 -7.04
N PRO A 299 -25.26 38.95 -8.07
CA PRO A 299 -26.51 38.20 -7.97
C PRO A 299 -26.28 36.67 -7.90
N TYR A 300 -25.06 36.23 -7.88
CA TYR A 300 -24.68 34.82 -7.83
C TYR A 300 -23.69 34.55 -6.70
N VAL A 301 -23.65 33.30 -6.23
CA VAL A 301 -22.64 32.82 -5.31
C VAL A 301 -21.26 33.05 -5.90
N SER A 302 -20.38 33.64 -5.12
CA SER A 302 -18.96 33.85 -5.45
C SER A 302 -18.07 33.24 -4.39
N VAL A 303 -16.78 33.17 -4.68
CA VAL A 303 -15.76 32.70 -3.76
C VAL A 303 -14.62 33.70 -3.66
N SER A 304 -14.13 33.88 -2.45
CA SER A 304 -12.84 34.52 -2.18
C SER A 304 -11.75 33.49 -2.06
N MET A 305 -10.58 33.78 -2.59
CA MET A 305 -9.45 32.85 -2.61
C MET A 305 -8.18 33.56 -2.16
N GLY A 306 -7.40 32.89 -1.31
CA GLY A 306 -6.07 33.30 -0.93
C GLY A 306 -5.05 32.30 -1.44
N LEU A 307 -4.08 32.76 -2.21
CA LEU A 307 -3.02 31.94 -2.79
C LEU A 307 -1.70 32.25 -2.09
N ALA A 308 -0.95 31.19 -1.76
CA ALA A 308 0.47 31.23 -1.42
C ALA A 308 1.23 30.22 -2.27
N CYS A 309 2.41 30.57 -2.71
CA CYS A 309 3.27 29.69 -3.53
C CYS A 309 4.71 29.91 -3.18
N ALA A 310 5.47 28.82 -2.94
CA ALA A 310 6.89 28.86 -2.68
C ALA A 310 7.60 27.65 -3.29
N GLU A 311 8.90 27.80 -3.57
CA GLU A 311 9.81 26.69 -3.75
C GLU A 311 10.09 26.08 -2.37
N VAL A 312 9.74 24.82 -2.18
CA VAL A 312 9.82 24.16 -0.87
C VAL A 312 11.26 23.76 -0.58
N SER A 313 11.76 24.20 0.57
CA SER A 313 13.09 23.90 1.12
C SER A 313 12.97 23.59 2.61
N ASP A 314 14.06 23.20 3.28
CA ASP A 314 14.09 22.81 4.70
C ASP A 314 13.54 23.86 5.68
N GLY A 315 13.45 25.13 5.27
CA GLY A 315 12.91 26.23 6.10
C GLY A 315 11.42 26.51 5.90
N ILE A 316 10.79 25.92 4.89
CA ILE A 316 9.39 26.16 4.53
C ILE A 316 8.55 24.94 4.91
N THR A 317 7.59 25.14 5.83
CA THR A 317 6.64 24.10 6.23
C THR A 317 5.30 24.32 5.55
N PHE A 318 4.49 23.24 5.50
CA PHE A 318 3.12 23.33 5.00
C PHE A 318 2.29 24.33 5.78
N GLU A 319 2.44 24.36 7.10
CA GLU A 319 1.72 25.25 8.00
C GLU A 319 2.00 26.72 7.69
N LYS A 320 3.29 27.08 7.49
CA LYS A 320 3.66 28.44 7.11
C LYS A 320 3.03 28.87 5.79
N LEU A 321 3.10 27.98 4.78
CA LEU A 321 2.53 28.29 3.46
C LEU A 321 1.00 28.38 3.52
N ARG A 322 0.36 27.55 4.35
CA ARG A 322 -1.09 27.63 4.62
C ARG A 322 -1.47 28.94 5.31
N GLU A 323 -0.70 29.36 6.32
CA GLU A 323 -0.93 30.64 7.00
C GLU A 323 -0.81 31.84 6.06
N GLU A 324 0.12 31.81 5.10
CA GLU A 324 0.25 32.85 4.08
C GLU A 324 -0.98 32.84 3.13
N ALA A 325 -1.49 31.68 2.76
CA ALA A 325 -2.71 31.56 1.98
C ALA A 325 -3.93 32.07 2.75
N ASP A 326 -4.03 31.75 4.04
CA ASP A 326 -5.10 32.30 4.92
C ASP A 326 -5.07 33.81 5.03
N LYS A 327 -3.88 34.42 5.21
CA LYS A 327 -3.72 35.86 5.21
C LYS A 327 -4.18 36.48 3.88
N SER A 328 -3.80 35.87 2.77
CA SER A 328 -4.25 36.28 1.44
C SER A 328 -5.77 36.15 1.26
N LEU A 329 -6.41 35.10 1.82
CA LEU A 329 -7.85 34.94 1.83
C LEU A 329 -8.55 36.04 2.65
N TYR A 330 -7.99 36.36 3.81
CA TYR A 330 -8.50 37.47 4.63
C TYR A 330 -8.45 38.81 3.86
N GLU A 331 -7.33 39.08 3.15
CA GLU A 331 -7.25 40.28 2.29
C GLU A 331 -8.27 40.26 1.16
N ALA A 332 -8.54 39.10 0.54
CA ALA A 332 -9.57 38.96 -0.46
C ALA A 332 -10.96 39.31 0.09
N LYS A 333 -11.29 38.81 1.27
CA LYS A 333 -12.57 39.10 1.94
C LYS A 333 -12.69 40.57 2.35
N TYR A 334 -11.62 41.19 2.88
CA TYR A 334 -11.60 42.58 3.32
C TYR A 334 -11.72 43.55 2.15
N ASN A 335 -11.09 43.28 1.03
CA ASN A 335 -11.06 44.14 -0.15
C ASN A 335 -12.22 43.90 -1.13
N GLY A 336 -13.36 43.42 -0.65
CA GLY A 336 -14.62 43.40 -1.41
C GLY A 336 -14.96 42.04 -2.01
N ARG A 337 -14.33 40.94 -1.58
CA ARG A 337 -14.68 39.56 -1.94
C ARG A 337 -14.61 39.26 -3.45
N ALA A 338 -15.08 38.09 -3.86
CA ALA A 338 -15.21 37.64 -5.25
C ALA A 338 -13.88 37.76 -6.05
N CYS A 339 -12.74 37.57 -5.42
CA CYS A 339 -11.40 37.71 -6.01
C CYS A 339 -10.39 36.75 -5.43
N ILE A 340 -9.22 36.70 -6.05
CA ILE A 340 -8.05 35.97 -5.60
C ILE A 340 -7.01 36.97 -5.13
N TYR A 341 -6.42 36.74 -3.96
CA TYR A 341 -5.27 37.51 -3.47
C TYR A 341 -4.01 36.66 -3.47
N TYR A 342 -2.94 37.26 -3.96
CA TYR A 342 -1.60 36.70 -3.95
C TYR A 342 -0.57 37.83 -3.87
N HIS A 343 0.33 37.76 -2.88
CA HIS A 343 1.34 38.81 -2.62
C HIS A 343 0.74 40.22 -2.58
N HIS A 344 -0.33 40.42 -1.78
CA HIS A 344 -1.05 41.70 -1.62
C HIS A 344 -1.62 42.26 -2.92
N ARG A 345 -1.80 41.44 -3.97
CA ARG A 345 -2.42 41.84 -5.24
C ARG A 345 -3.70 41.07 -5.50
N ALA A 346 -4.71 41.76 -5.95
CA ALA A 346 -6.00 41.18 -6.32
C ALA A 346 -5.99 40.71 -7.79
N PHE A 347 -6.55 39.54 -8.02
CA PHE A 347 -6.78 38.95 -9.35
C PHE A 347 -8.25 38.57 -9.50
N GLY A 348 -8.80 38.67 -10.71
CA GLY A 348 -10.16 38.20 -11.04
C GLY A 348 -11.33 38.95 -10.39
N LYS A 349 -11.14 40.23 -9.99
CA LYS A 349 -12.23 41.08 -9.53
C LYS A 349 -13.23 41.34 -10.64
N PRO A 350 -14.58 41.29 -10.36
CA PRO A 350 -15.57 41.74 -11.29
C PRO A 350 -15.36 43.22 -11.59
N GLY A 351 -15.19 43.61 -12.86
CA GLY A 351 -14.98 44.99 -13.31
C GLY A 351 -13.55 45.47 -13.47
N VAL A 352 -12.54 44.68 -13.09
CA VAL A 352 -11.12 44.99 -13.36
C VAL A 352 -10.58 44.02 -14.43
N LEU A 353 -11.18 44.04 -15.60
CA LEU A 353 -10.55 43.51 -16.82
C LEU A 353 -9.62 44.55 -17.40
N LYS A 354 -8.34 44.20 -17.41
CA LYS A 354 -7.18 44.91 -18.00
C LYS A 354 -6.36 45.76 -17.03
N LYS A 355 -5.38 45.10 -16.39
CA LYS A 355 -3.99 45.56 -16.44
C LYS A 355 -3.10 44.54 -15.74
N THR A 356 -2.25 43.98 -16.54
CA THR A 356 -0.86 43.51 -16.30
C THR A 356 -0.68 42.10 -15.79
N VAL A 357 -0.68 41.15 -16.75
CA VAL A 357 0.25 40.04 -16.71
C VAL A 357 1.55 40.56 -17.34
N VAL A 358 2.53 40.90 -16.53
CA VAL A 358 3.94 41.01 -16.93
C VAL A 358 4.73 40.20 -15.91
#